data_46374a0b8b049931d4717305618680a8
#
_entry.id   46374a0b8b049931d4717305618680a8
#
_cell.length_a   1.000
_cell.length_b   1.000
_cell.length_c   1.000
_cell.angle_alpha   90.00
_cell.angle_beta   90.00
_cell.angle_gamma   90.00
#
_symmetry.space_group_name_H-M   'P 1'
#
loop_
_entity.id
_entity.type
_entity.pdbx_description
1 polymer ?
#
loop_
_entity_poly.entity_id
_entity_poly.type
_entity_poly.pdbx_seq_one_letter_code
_entity_poly.pdbx_strand_id
1 'polypeptide(L)'
;MKAFKPLLLATALAATAHSALAADWQASPYGAQDEIGAANLLTPDVAKQAAELIKTGKTYPLAVPVSKDLPAFRHRSFHLYNIQPGEQAGQTLGRNKFTFNDELVNGWTGVGTQLNGIGHIGIDNVYYNGNKAADFVTVEGVTKLGIEKVPPMVTRGVVLDMTTHYGKA
;
A
#
# COMPACT_ATOMS: atom_id res chain seq x y z
N MET A 1 -45.45 31.05 -34.82
CA MET A 1 -45.14 31.20 -33.37
C MET A 1 -45.77 30.04 -32.62
N LYS A 2 -45.03 29.05 -32.21
CA LYS A 2 -45.36 28.11 -31.08
C LYS A 2 -44.27 27.07 -30.89
N ALA A 3 -43.86 26.95 -29.64
CA ALA A 3 -43.27 25.80 -29.00
C ALA A 3 -41.75 25.60 -29.06
N PHE A 4 -41.07 26.27 -28.13
CA PHE A 4 -39.76 25.82 -27.62
C PHE A 4 -39.80 25.90 -26.09
N LYS A 5 -40.27 24.86 -25.41
CA LYS A 5 -40.22 24.82 -23.94
C LYS A 5 -40.16 23.44 -23.23
N PRO A 6 -39.92 22.28 -23.85
CA PRO A 6 -39.71 21.10 -23.01
C PRO A 6 -38.26 20.60 -22.91
N LEU A 7 -37.27 21.19 -23.61
CA LEU A 7 -35.93 20.60 -23.66
C LEU A 7 -35.01 20.99 -22.47
N LEU A 8 -35.30 22.07 -21.78
CA LEU A 8 -34.48 22.57 -20.65
C LEU A 8 -34.77 21.87 -19.32
N LEU A 9 -35.89 21.20 -19.17
CA LEU A 9 -36.26 20.52 -17.91
C LEU A 9 -35.70 19.12 -17.83
N ALA A 10 -35.46 18.45 -18.96
CA ALA A 10 -34.89 17.08 -18.99
C ALA A 10 -33.40 17.03 -18.74
N THR A 11 -32.64 18.07 -19.10
CA THR A 11 -31.21 18.17 -18.87
C THR A 11 -30.86 18.50 -17.41
N ALA A 12 -31.71 19.20 -16.69
CA ALA A 12 -31.48 19.49 -15.26
C ALA A 12 -31.71 18.27 -14.36
N LEU A 13 -32.61 17.35 -14.71
CA LEU A 13 -32.84 16.13 -13.94
C LEU A 13 -31.77 15.08 -14.16
N ALA A 14 -31.10 15.03 -15.31
CA ALA A 14 -30.01 14.08 -15.58
C ALA A 14 -28.72 14.45 -14.86
N ALA A 15 -28.47 15.73 -14.61
CA ALA A 15 -27.26 16.19 -13.90
C ALA A 15 -27.31 15.94 -12.39
N THR A 16 -28.48 15.85 -11.78
CA THR A 16 -28.64 15.62 -10.33
C THR A 16 -28.62 14.14 -9.97
N ALA A 17 -28.86 13.22 -10.91
CA ALA A 17 -28.84 11.78 -10.63
C ALA A 17 -27.45 11.20 -10.57
N HIS A 18 -26.41 11.83 -11.14
CA HIS A 18 -25.05 11.34 -11.13
C HIS A 18 -24.25 11.70 -9.85
N SER A 19 -24.65 12.73 -9.14
CA SER A 19 -23.99 13.14 -7.90
C SER A 19 -24.46 12.37 -6.66
N ALA A 20 -25.61 11.70 -6.71
CA ALA A 20 -26.14 10.94 -5.57
C ALA A 20 -25.58 9.50 -5.48
N LEU A 21 -25.11 8.92 -6.59
CA LEU A 21 -24.60 7.54 -6.61
C LEU A 21 -23.10 7.43 -6.23
N ALA A 22 -22.35 8.54 -6.24
CA ALA A 22 -20.93 8.55 -5.95
C ALA A 22 -20.61 8.69 -4.45
N ALA A 23 -21.57 9.09 -3.61
CA ALA A 23 -21.31 9.42 -2.20
C ALA A 23 -21.39 8.21 -1.25
N ASP A 24 -22.22 7.22 -1.54
CA ASP A 24 -22.54 6.14 -0.58
C ASP A 24 -21.52 4.99 -0.53
N TRP A 25 -20.85 4.68 -1.62
CA TRP A 25 -19.93 3.54 -1.66
C TRP A 25 -18.55 3.82 -1.01
N GLN A 26 -18.25 5.08 -0.73
CA GLN A 26 -16.95 5.52 -0.19
C GLN A 26 -16.93 5.63 1.34
N ALA A 27 -18.08 5.57 1.98
CA ALA A 27 -18.16 5.63 3.43
C ALA A 27 -17.63 4.36 4.10
N SER A 28 -16.74 4.54 5.08
CA SER A 28 -16.24 3.42 5.86
C SER A 28 -17.32 2.89 6.82
N PRO A 29 -17.51 1.56 6.91
CA PRO A 29 -18.37 0.97 7.93
C PRO A 29 -17.81 1.14 9.36
N TYR A 30 -16.55 1.55 9.49
CA TYR A 30 -15.86 1.76 10.76
C TYR A 30 -15.88 3.23 11.22
N GLY A 31 -16.59 4.09 10.48
CA GLY A 31 -16.81 5.50 10.84
C GLY A 31 -16.06 6.49 9.97
N ALA A 32 -16.46 7.76 10.10
CA ALA A 32 -15.96 8.84 9.24
C ALA A 32 -14.46 9.17 9.42
N GLN A 33 -13.87 8.79 10.55
CA GLN A 33 -12.45 9.03 10.84
C GLN A 33 -11.58 7.77 10.62
N ASP A 34 -12.16 6.70 10.07
CA ASP A 34 -11.43 5.48 9.84
C ASP A 34 -10.39 5.66 8.72
N GLU A 35 -9.17 5.23 9.00
CA GLU A 35 -8.02 5.31 8.11
C GLU A 35 -7.37 3.95 7.82
N ILE A 36 -7.92 2.85 8.34
CA ILE A 36 -7.30 1.52 8.25
C ILE A 36 -8.21 0.44 7.64
N GLY A 37 -9.48 0.76 7.39
CA GLY A 37 -10.41 -0.13 6.69
C GLY A 37 -10.54 -1.50 7.34
N ALA A 38 -10.42 -2.55 6.55
CA ALA A 38 -10.53 -3.93 7.03
C ALA A 38 -9.49 -4.32 8.09
N ALA A 39 -8.42 -3.53 8.29
CA ALA A 39 -7.49 -3.77 9.39
C ALA A 39 -8.13 -3.58 10.78
N ASN A 40 -9.28 -2.92 10.86
CA ASN A 40 -10.12 -2.90 12.08
C ASN A 40 -10.58 -4.30 12.54
N LEU A 41 -10.52 -5.29 11.66
CA LEU A 41 -10.85 -6.69 11.99
C LEU A 41 -9.67 -7.45 12.64
N LEU A 42 -8.48 -6.86 12.71
CA LEU A 42 -7.29 -7.45 13.33
C LEU A 42 -7.36 -7.32 14.85
N THR A 43 -8.19 -8.14 15.47
CA THR A 43 -8.38 -8.16 16.92
C THR A 43 -7.40 -9.11 17.62
N PRO A 44 -7.19 -8.96 18.96
CA PRO A 44 -6.41 -9.94 19.73
C PRO A 44 -6.92 -11.38 19.61
N ASP A 45 -8.22 -11.58 19.46
CA ASP A 45 -8.78 -12.93 19.28
C ASP A 45 -8.45 -13.53 17.92
N VAL A 46 -8.38 -12.73 16.86
CA VAL A 46 -7.89 -13.18 15.55
C VAL A 46 -6.44 -13.64 15.64
N ALA A 47 -5.60 -12.91 16.38
CA ALA A 47 -4.21 -13.29 16.59
C ALA A 47 -4.09 -14.61 17.39
N LYS A 48 -4.90 -14.81 18.44
CA LYS A 48 -4.95 -16.07 19.19
C LYS A 48 -5.36 -17.25 18.30
N GLN A 49 -6.44 -17.08 17.52
CA GLN A 49 -6.89 -18.10 16.58
C GLN A 49 -5.82 -18.43 15.53
N ALA A 50 -5.08 -17.43 15.05
CA ALA A 50 -3.97 -17.66 14.12
C ALA A 50 -2.84 -18.49 14.77
N ALA A 51 -2.50 -18.21 16.02
CA ALA A 51 -1.48 -18.97 16.78
C ALA A 51 -1.85 -20.43 16.96
N GLU A 52 -3.13 -20.75 17.15
CA GLU A 52 -3.64 -22.14 17.29
C GLU A 52 -3.45 -22.99 16.02
N LEU A 53 -3.23 -22.35 14.86
CA LEU A 53 -2.95 -23.04 13.60
C LEU A 53 -1.53 -23.59 13.52
N ILE A 54 -0.64 -23.17 14.39
CA ILE A 54 0.76 -23.63 14.41
C ILE A 54 0.80 -25.06 14.94
N LYS A 55 1.13 -26.02 14.07
CA LYS A 55 1.22 -27.45 14.44
C LYS A 55 2.66 -27.95 14.55
N THR A 56 3.55 -27.46 13.70
CA THR A 56 4.92 -27.97 13.60
C THR A 56 6.00 -26.94 13.93
N GLY A 57 5.62 -25.66 14.04
CA GLY A 57 6.58 -24.56 14.19
C GLY A 57 7.46 -24.30 12.96
N LYS A 58 7.21 -24.96 11.82
CA LYS A 58 7.97 -24.74 10.59
C LYS A 58 7.66 -23.34 10.03
N THR A 59 8.71 -22.61 9.71
CA THR A 59 8.64 -21.27 9.11
C THR A 59 8.97 -21.33 7.62
N TYR A 60 8.36 -20.45 6.84
CA TYR A 60 8.56 -20.36 5.39
C TYR A 60 8.88 -18.89 5.05
N PRO A 61 10.13 -18.57 4.66
CA PRO A 61 10.45 -17.24 4.20
C PRO A 61 9.78 -17.00 2.84
N LEU A 62 8.99 -15.93 2.77
CA LEU A 62 8.32 -15.50 1.53
C LEU A 62 9.01 -14.30 0.88
N ALA A 63 10.06 -13.79 1.51
CA ALA A 63 10.82 -12.67 0.97
C ALA A 63 11.71 -13.13 -0.19
N VAL A 64 11.82 -12.27 -1.20
CA VAL A 64 12.82 -12.37 -2.24
C VAL A 64 13.85 -11.25 -2.07
N PRO A 65 15.13 -11.46 -2.41
CA PRO A 65 16.12 -10.39 -2.38
C PRO A 65 15.70 -9.25 -3.32
N VAL A 66 15.66 -8.03 -2.80
CA VAL A 66 15.41 -6.85 -3.62
C VAL A 66 16.72 -6.35 -4.18
N SER A 67 16.81 -6.22 -5.50
CA SER A 67 18.01 -5.79 -6.22
C SER A 67 17.65 -4.89 -7.40
N LYS A 68 18.68 -4.28 -8.01
CA LYS A 68 18.52 -3.47 -9.23
C LYS A 68 17.96 -4.25 -10.42
N ASP A 69 18.09 -5.57 -10.41
CA ASP A 69 17.70 -6.46 -11.51
C ASP A 69 16.31 -7.09 -11.28
N LEU A 70 15.67 -6.81 -10.14
CA LEU A 70 14.35 -7.31 -9.86
C LEU A 70 13.32 -6.67 -10.81
N PRO A 71 12.50 -7.47 -11.51
CA PRO A 71 11.44 -6.93 -12.34
C PRO A 71 10.52 -6.00 -11.57
N ALA A 72 10.28 -4.81 -12.12
CA ALA A 72 9.43 -3.80 -11.50
C ALA A 72 8.47 -3.19 -12.52
N PHE A 73 7.35 -2.65 -12.03
CA PHE A 73 6.36 -2.01 -12.88
C PHE A 73 6.90 -0.71 -13.49
N ARG A 74 6.95 -0.62 -14.82
CA ARG A 74 7.39 0.55 -15.61
C ARG A 74 8.80 1.05 -15.22
N HIS A 75 8.92 2.34 -14.87
CA HIS A 75 10.18 3.04 -14.61
C HIS A 75 10.69 2.92 -13.16
N ARG A 76 10.12 2.01 -12.38
CA ARG A 76 10.55 1.82 -11.00
C ARG A 76 11.90 1.13 -10.96
N SER A 77 12.77 1.63 -10.09
CA SER A 77 14.13 1.09 -9.91
C SER A 77 14.47 0.99 -8.43
N PHE A 78 15.48 0.20 -8.13
CA PHE A 78 16.03 0.04 -6.79
C PHE A 78 17.55 -0.01 -6.89
N HIS A 79 18.24 0.78 -6.06
CA HIS A 79 19.69 0.82 -6.01
C HIS A 79 20.13 0.73 -4.55
N LEU A 80 21.06 -0.17 -4.30
CA LEU A 80 21.74 -0.33 -3.02
C LEU A 80 23.20 0.04 -3.20
N TYR A 81 23.71 0.93 -2.37
CA TYR A 81 25.11 1.32 -2.34
C TYR A 81 25.68 0.93 -0.98
N ASN A 82 26.83 0.27 -1.00
CA ASN A 82 27.56 -0.04 0.21
C ASN A 82 28.62 1.05 0.45
N ILE A 83 28.56 1.67 1.60
CA ILE A 83 29.45 2.75 2.02
C ILE A 83 30.36 2.19 3.12
N GLN A 84 31.67 2.31 2.91
CA GLN A 84 32.69 1.90 3.87
C GLN A 84 33.50 3.09 4.37
N PRO A 85 34.27 2.98 5.46
CA PRO A 85 35.18 4.02 5.91
C PRO A 85 36.15 4.43 4.82
N GLY A 86 36.31 5.74 4.61
CA GLY A 86 37.19 6.29 3.60
C GLY A 86 36.63 6.22 2.18
N GLU A 87 37.44 6.60 1.19
CA GLU A 87 37.03 6.66 -0.22
C GLU A 87 37.11 5.30 -0.93
N GLN A 88 37.79 4.35 -0.33
CA GLN A 88 38.00 3.01 -0.89
C GLN A 88 37.81 1.91 0.16
N ALA A 89 37.32 0.79 -0.27
CA ALA A 89 37.16 -0.41 0.54
C ALA A 89 38.51 -0.82 1.19
N GLY A 90 38.45 -1.24 2.45
CA GLY A 90 39.60 -1.71 3.21
C GLY A 90 40.24 -0.70 4.15
N GLN A 91 39.71 0.53 4.21
CA GLN A 91 40.14 1.48 5.25
C GLN A 91 39.55 1.10 6.62
N THR A 92 40.27 1.46 7.66
CA THR A 92 39.86 1.22 9.05
C THR A 92 39.88 2.52 9.85
N LEU A 93 39.07 2.60 10.90
CA LEU A 93 38.98 3.75 11.78
C LEU A 93 39.57 3.44 13.15
N GLY A 94 40.28 4.42 13.69
CA GLY A 94 40.79 4.41 15.05
C GLY A 94 41.85 3.34 15.35
N ARG A 95 42.22 3.26 16.62
CA ARG A 95 43.30 2.36 17.10
C ARG A 95 42.92 0.88 17.06
N ASN A 96 41.64 0.57 17.19
CA ASN A 96 41.07 -0.75 17.13
C ASN A 96 40.83 -1.27 15.71
N LYS A 97 41.17 -0.45 14.69
CA LYS A 97 40.95 -0.77 13.27
C LYS A 97 39.52 -1.15 12.94
N PHE A 98 38.59 -0.41 13.51
CA PHE A 98 37.17 -0.60 13.26
C PHE A 98 36.82 -0.47 11.77
N THR A 99 35.98 -1.35 11.28
CA THR A 99 35.42 -1.32 9.93
C THR A 99 33.91 -1.51 10.00
N PHE A 100 33.20 -0.96 9.04
CA PHE A 100 31.76 -1.14 8.89
C PHE A 100 31.38 -1.11 7.42
N ASN A 101 30.21 -1.64 7.13
CA ASN A 101 29.48 -1.41 5.88
C ASN A 101 28.18 -0.72 6.25
N ASP A 102 27.87 0.33 5.53
CA ASP A 102 26.63 1.09 5.70
C ASP A 102 25.89 1.12 4.36
N GLU A 103 24.60 0.87 4.36
CA GLU A 103 23.83 0.69 3.15
C GLU A 103 22.93 1.91 2.89
N LEU A 104 23.18 2.58 1.77
CA LEU A 104 22.31 3.61 1.23
C LEU A 104 21.33 3.00 0.22
N VAL A 105 20.05 3.17 0.47
CA VAL A 105 18.99 2.75 -0.46
C VAL A 105 18.43 3.96 -1.19
N ASN A 106 18.41 3.87 -2.51
CA ASN A 106 17.71 4.80 -3.38
C ASN A 106 16.79 4.01 -4.31
N GLY A 107 15.49 4.18 -4.17
CA GLY A 107 14.57 3.39 -4.97
C GLY A 107 13.10 3.63 -4.66
N TRP A 108 12.28 2.94 -5.43
CA TRP A 108 10.85 2.93 -5.27
C TRP A 108 10.43 1.84 -4.28
N THR A 109 9.61 2.19 -3.30
CA THR A 109 9.04 1.20 -2.36
C THR A 109 8.22 0.12 -3.06
N GLY A 110 7.77 0.39 -4.29
CA GLY A 110 7.03 -0.54 -5.13
C GLY A 110 7.89 -1.52 -5.94
N VAL A 111 9.15 -1.74 -5.56
CA VAL A 111 10.00 -2.79 -6.12
C VAL A 111 10.03 -3.97 -5.15
N GLY A 112 9.66 -5.16 -5.63
CA GLY A 112 9.56 -6.37 -4.80
C GLY A 112 8.26 -6.48 -4.01
N THR A 113 8.28 -7.32 -2.99
CA THR A 113 7.13 -7.54 -2.10
C THR A 113 6.92 -6.33 -1.21
N GLN A 114 5.71 -5.81 -1.18
CA GLN A 114 5.35 -4.62 -0.42
C GLN A 114 3.92 -4.70 0.10
N LEU A 115 3.61 -3.87 1.06
CA LEU A 115 2.26 -3.60 1.52
C LEU A 115 1.96 -2.12 1.35
N ASN A 116 0.88 -1.81 0.63
CA ASN A 116 0.44 -0.44 0.42
C ASN A 116 -0.61 -0.05 1.46
N GLY A 117 -0.50 1.16 1.99
CA GLY A 117 -1.59 1.79 2.74
C GLY A 117 -2.79 2.08 1.83
N ILE A 118 -3.95 2.27 2.43
CA ILE A 118 -5.20 2.53 1.67
C ILE A 118 -5.25 3.92 1.03
N GLY A 119 -4.29 4.78 1.34
CA GLY A 119 -4.03 6.03 0.61
C GLY A 119 -3.23 5.88 -0.69
N HIS A 120 -2.87 4.63 -1.08
CA HIS A 120 -2.05 4.39 -2.26
C HIS A 120 -2.81 4.51 -3.59
N ILE A 121 -4.08 4.12 -3.62
CA ILE A 121 -4.92 4.14 -4.83
C ILE A 121 -6.23 4.84 -4.52
N GLY A 122 -6.65 5.71 -5.43
CA GLY A 122 -7.94 6.38 -5.42
C GLY A 122 -8.57 6.40 -6.81
N ILE A 123 -9.79 6.88 -6.90
CA ILE A 123 -10.54 7.09 -8.14
C ILE A 123 -10.95 8.55 -8.20
N ASP A 124 -10.66 9.22 -9.30
CA ASP A 124 -10.97 10.65 -9.51
C ASP A 124 -10.48 11.55 -8.36
N ASN A 125 -9.24 11.31 -7.91
CA ASN A 125 -8.62 12.01 -6.77
C ASN A 125 -9.36 11.86 -5.43
N VAL A 126 -10.25 10.90 -5.32
CA VAL A 126 -10.92 10.52 -4.08
C VAL A 126 -10.43 9.15 -3.64
N TYR A 127 -10.02 9.06 -2.41
CA TYR A 127 -9.44 7.89 -1.76
C TYR A 127 -10.40 7.34 -0.71
N TYR A 128 -9.96 6.27 -0.06
CA TYR A 128 -10.74 5.60 0.97
C TYR A 128 -11.44 6.60 1.91
N ASN A 129 -12.68 6.29 2.24
CA ASN A 129 -13.54 7.06 3.14
C ASN A 129 -13.77 8.51 2.69
N GLY A 130 -13.77 8.75 1.35
CA GLY A 130 -14.06 10.06 0.77
C GLY A 130 -12.96 11.10 0.91
N ASN A 131 -11.74 10.72 1.35
CA ASN A 131 -10.63 11.64 1.46
C ASN A 131 -10.17 12.12 0.09
N LYS A 132 -10.09 13.44 -0.12
CA LYS A 132 -9.63 14.03 -1.37
C LYS A 132 -8.10 14.17 -1.36
N ALA A 133 -7.45 13.89 -2.50
CA ALA A 133 -6.01 14.02 -2.62
C ALA A 133 -5.47 15.39 -2.15
N ALA A 134 -6.15 16.47 -2.53
CA ALA A 134 -5.75 17.82 -2.17
C ALA A 134 -5.69 18.08 -0.66
N ASP A 135 -6.37 17.27 0.15
CA ASP A 135 -6.46 17.48 1.61
C ASP A 135 -5.36 16.71 2.38
N PHE A 136 -4.70 15.72 1.76
CA PHE A 136 -3.77 14.87 2.51
C PHE A 136 -2.51 14.41 1.75
N VAL A 137 -2.43 14.58 0.44
CA VAL A 137 -1.25 14.19 -0.35
C VAL A 137 -0.30 15.37 -0.49
N THR A 138 0.95 15.17 -0.10
CA THR A 138 2.02 16.17 -0.23
C THR A 138 3.20 15.58 -0.98
N VAL A 139 4.17 16.40 -1.38
CA VAL A 139 5.43 15.94 -1.98
C VAL A 139 6.25 15.08 -1.01
N GLU A 140 6.11 15.34 0.29
CA GLU A 140 6.86 14.65 1.35
C GLU A 140 6.17 13.35 1.81
N GLY A 141 4.91 13.12 1.39
CA GLY A 141 4.14 11.94 1.75
C GLY A 141 2.66 12.22 1.92
N VAL A 142 1.98 11.30 2.58
CA VAL A 142 0.56 11.42 2.91
C VAL A 142 0.39 11.72 4.39
N THR A 143 -0.55 12.61 4.72
CA THR A 143 -0.87 12.97 6.12
C THR A 143 -2.02 12.16 6.71
N LYS A 144 -2.70 11.37 5.85
CA LYS A 144 -3.77 10.42 6.21
C LYS A 144 -3.62 9.14 5.40
N LEU A 145 -4.30 8.09 5.84
CA LEU A 145 -4.39 6.81 5.13
C LEU A 145 -3.03 6.13 4.91
N GLY A 146 -2.01 6.49 5.68
CA GLY A 146 -0.68 5.92 5.60
C GLY A 146 -0.62 4.51 6.18
N ILE A 147 0.34 3.72 5.69
CA ILE A 147 0.53 2.33 6.14
C ILE A 147 0.95 2.25 7.62
N GLU A 148 1.56 3.30 8.16
CA GLU A 148 1.99 3.38 9.56
C GLU A 148 0.83 3.34 10.57
N LYS A 149 -0.40 3.60 10.10
CA LYS A 149 -1.62 3.53 10.93
C LYS A 149 -2.16 2.11 11.06
N VAL A 150 -1.78 1.22 10.14
CA VAL A 150 -2.21 -0.17 10.17
C VAL A 150 -1.47 -0.91 11.26
N PRO A 151 -2.17 -1.57 12.21
CA PRO A 151 -1.53 -2.33 13.27
C PRO A 151 -0.75 -3.54 12.73
N PRO A 152 0.15 -4.14 13.53
CA PRO A 152 0.78 -5.40 13.17
C PRO A 152 -0.26 -6.45 12.80
N MET A 153 -0.07 -7.11 11.65
CA MET A 153 -1.01 -8.11 11.13
C MET A 153 -0.59 -9.50 11.57
N VAL A 154 -1.36 -10.07 12.50
CA VAL A 154 -1.25 -11.47 12.90
C VAL A 154 -2.59 -12.14 12.63
N THR A 155 -2.64 -12.96 11.60
CA THR A 155 -3.88 -13.62 11.16
C THR A 155 -3.58 -14.90 10.41
N ARG A 156 -4.61 -15.65 10.09
CA ARG A 156 -4.54 -16.83 9.23
C ARG A 156 -4.13 -16.42 7.81
N GLY A 157 -3.10 -17.04 7.26
CA GLY A 157 -2.76 -16.97 5.86
C GLY A 157 -3.55 -18.01 5.02
N VAL A 158 -3.87 -17.64 3.79
CA VAL A 158 -4.46 -18.56 2.79
C VAL A 158 -3.56 -18.55 1.56
N VAL A 159 -3.13 -19.75 1.16
CA VAL A 159 -2.40 -19.93 -0.10
C VAL A 159 -3.40 -20.25 -1.20
N LEU A 160 -3.41 -19.42 -2.24
CA LEU A 160 -4.15 -19.67 -3.47
C LEU A 160 -3.17 -20.26 -4.49
N ASP A 161 -3.17 -21.57 -4.64
CA ASP A 161 -2.27 -22.26 -5.58
C ASP A 161 -2.78 -22.13 -7.01
N MET A 162 -2.42 -21.00 -7.64
CA MET A 162 -2.79 -20.69 -9.02
C MET A 162 -2.07 -21.59 -10.02
N THR A 163 -0.90 -22.12 -9.67
CA THR A 163 -0.16 -23.02 -10.56
C THR A 163 -0.83 -24.36 -10.67
N THR A 164 -1.41 -24.87 -9.59
CA THR A 164 -2.25 -26.09 -9.64
C THR A 164 -3.55 -25.83 -10.40
N HIS A 165 -4.13 -24.64 -10.25
CA HIS A 165 -5.45 -24.33 -10.86
C HIS A 165 -5.35 -24.08 -12.38
N TYR A 166 -4.36 -23.31 -12.83
CA TYR A 166 -4.20 -22.92 -14.25
C TYR A 166 -3.09 -23.67 -14.99
N GLY A 167 -2.33 -24.51 -14.31
CA GLY A 167 -1.11 -25.10 -14.86
C GLY A 167 0.08 -24.16 -14.71
N LYS A 168 1.27 -24.65 -15.09
CA LYS A 168 2.48 -23.83 -15.09
C LYS A 168 2.39 -22.78 -16.19
N ALA A 169 2.76 -21.55 -15.86
CA ALA A 169 2.93 -20.47 -16.84
C ALA A 169 4.15 -20.77 -17.75
#